data_f63d5881070fdf13cdf63a790a481399
#
_entry.id   f63d5881070fdf13cdf63a790a481399
#
_cell.length_a   1.000
_cell.length_b   1.000
_cell.length_c   1.000
_cell.angle_alpha   90.00
_cell.angle_beta   90.00
_cell.angle_gamma   90.00
#
_symmetry.space_group_name_H-M   'P 1'
#
loop_
_entity.id
_entity.type
_entity.pdbx_description
1 polymer ?
#
loop_
_entity_poly.entity_id
_entity_poly.type
_entity_poly.pdbx_seq_one_letter_code
_entity_poly.pdbx_strand_id
1 'polypeptide(L)'
;MNVTKRGCPAAAAEGAATDLVSVDCLTVLGPNGRELAGPATFRIPAGTVTALTGPSGSGKTTVMRALLGQLPSAQARATGSASVAGHDVLTLDRPALHRFRRRHIAFVGQDPGSALNPLLRVRALLREVAPDAPESTLTDTLALVGLSPDYLRRRPGELSGGQQRRVALARALIRRTGVLVLDEPLAGLHGALRTDIAGQLAALARERSTAILLSGHDTALVHSIADDIVELGVVPQVSAPPVRATATAGRASGVVTDSAPGLPTATSADPVAAMAVGGRAELAPVPDSGWLRPGGSDPARTAAAGGREQRTGPDASARPPNDVAVRRDEPKRADGCDPASDGHTSPVVVATDDRPPAPALRAEGINASIDGHQVLADIDFALEAGSALAVVGASGAGKTTLARVIAGLHRSATGSLELRGNPIVVGANRRIRYGAGGIQLVTQNPRSALNPRRTVAQTLGRPLRRIGRVARRDLARRVTELLAAVELSADLAARYPHELSGGQRQRVALARALAAEPAVLLCDEITSALDHTTASAIMALLYRIRAERDTALLIITHDMALVAEYCPGLLVLDQGRIAESGHTGTVLAAPTHNATNELLV
;
A
#
# COMPACT_ATOMS: atom_id res chain seq x y z
N MET A 1 -15.67 49.43 -8.17
CA MET A 1 -14.94 48.68 -9.21
C MET A 1 -15.62 47.33 -9.36
N ASN A 2 -16.24 47.13 -10.53
CA ASN A 2 -17.11 45.99 -10.86
C ASN A 2 -16.33 44.70 -11.00
N VAL A 3 -16.66 43.70 -10.18
CA VAL A 3 -16.23 42.32 -10.41
C VAL A 3 -17.37 41.63 -11.17
N THR A 4 -17.10 41.32 -12.41
CA THR A 4 -17.97 40.60 -13.34
C THR A 4 -18.23 39.19 -12.84
N LYS A 5 -19.46 38.88 -12.43
CA LYS A 5 -19.98 37.52 -12.23
C LYS A 5 -19.98 36.82 -13.61
N ARG A 6 -19.08 35.84 -13.77
CA ARG A 6 -19.23 34.85 -14.85
C ARG A 6 -20.37 33.91 -14.43
N GLY A 7 -21.51 33.99 -15.10
CA GLY A 7 -22.67 33.17 -14.89
C GLY A 7 -22.40 31.73 -15.35
N CYS A 8 -22.67 30.76 -14.49
CA CYS A 8 -22.88 29.36 -14.89
C CYS A 8 -24.20 29.26 -15.66
N PRO A 9 -24.31 28.49 -16.73
CA PRO A 9 -25.57 28.25 -17.41
C PRO A 9 -26.52 27.46 -16.50
N ALA A 10 -27.74 27.95 -16.34
CA ALA A 10 -28.80 27.27 -15.62
C ALA A 10 -29.28 26.05 -16.42
N ALA A 11 -29.16 24.86 -15.82
CA ALA A 11 -29.80 23.65 -16.37
C ALA A 11 -31.30 23.73 -16.16
N ALA A 12 -32.04 23.58 -17.24
CA ALA A 12 -33.52 23.65 -17.28
C ALA A 12 -34.15 22.46 -16.52
N ALA A 13 -35.18 22.78 -15.77
CA ALA A 13 -35.99 21.83 -15.01
C ALA A 13 -36.98 21.11 -15.91
N GLU A 14 -36.96 19.78 -15.95
CA GLU A 14 -38.09 18.97 -16.36
C GLU A 14 -38.17 17.70 -15.50
N GLY A 15 -39.37 17.48 -14.85
CA GLY A 15 -39.78 16.21 -14.29
C GLY A 15 -39.34 15.87 -12.85
N ALA A 16 -40.17 16.16 -11.85
CA ALA A 16 -39.87 16.07 -10.43
C ALA A 16 -39.65 14.65 -9.89
N ALA A 17 -38.48 14.10 -10.02
CA ALA A 17 -37.92 13.25 -8.99
C ALA A 17 -37.26 14.17 -7.95
N THR A 18 -37.57 14.00 -6.66
CA THR A 18 -37.05 14.88 -5.60
C THR A 18 -35.55 14.69 -5.50
N ASP A 19 -34.76 15.71 -5.87
CA ASP A 19 -33.32 15.69 -5.72
C ASP A 19 -32.94 15.55 -4.26
N LEU A 20 -32.25 14.48 -3.90
CA LEU A 20 -31.72 14.29 -2.55
C LEU A 20 -30.36 14.99 -2.37
N VAL A 21 -29.63 15.23 -3.46
CA VAL A 21 -28.40 16.03 -3.45
C VAL A 21 -28.47 17.06 -4.56
N SER A 22 -28.23 18.32 -4.25
CA SER A 22 -28.12 19.43 -5.20
C SER A 22 -26.88 20.25 -4.89
N VAL A 23 -25.99 20.36 -5.86
CA VAL A 23 -24.72 21.08 -5.75
C VAL A 23 -24.66 22.10 -6.86
N ASP A 24 -24.47 23.39 -6.51
CA ASP A 24 -24.38 24.48 -7.48
C ASP A 24 -23.07 25.25 -7.27
N CYS A 25 -22.21 25.23 -8.30
CA CYS A 25 -20.92 25.94 -8.35
C CYS A 25 -20.05 25.75 -7.09
N LEU A 26 -20.09 24.55 -6.50
CA LEU A 26 -19.29 24.24 -5.30
C LEU A 26 -17.80 24.28 -5.61
N THR A 27 -17.10 25.20 -4.96
CA THR A 27 -15.66 25.32 -5.03
C THR A 27 -15.08 25.26 -3.62
N VAL A 28 -14.07 24.44 -3.39
CA VAL A 28 -13.36 24.33 -2.11
C VAL A 28 -11.98 24.96 -2.23
N LEU A 29 -11.72 25.96 -1.39
CA LEU A 29 -10.48 26.71 -1.33
C LEU A 29 -9.66 26.30 -0.09
N GLY A 30 -8.36 26.13 -0.27
CA GLY A 30 -7.40 25.89 0.80
C GLY A 30 -7.03 27.15 1.59
N PRO A 31 -6.14 27.03 2.60
CA PRO A 31 -5.74 28.15 3.48
C PRO A 31 -5.19 29.37 2.74
N ASN A 32 -4.52 29.13 1.60
CA ASN A 32 -3.87 30.19 0.80
C ASN A 32 -4.74 30.67 -0.37
N GLY A 33 -6.06 30.42 -0.34
CA GLY A 33 -6.95 30.74 -1.45
C GLY A 33 -6.76 29.85 -2.68
N ARG A 34 -5.90 28.82 -2.60
CA ARG A 34 -5.71 27.84 -3.66
C ARG A 34 -6.94 26.97 -3.81
N GLU A 35 -7.42 26.82 -5.03
CA GLU A 35 -8.50 25.90 -5.35
C GLU A 35 -8.05 24.45 -5.13
N LEU A 36 -8.83 23.71 -4.35
CA LEU A 36 -8.61 22.29 -4.03
C LEU A 36 -9.60 21.39 -4.76
N ALA A 37 -10.77 21.90 -5.13
CA ALA A 37 -11.78 21.22 -5.89
C ALA A 37 -12.83 22.19 -6.42
N GLY A 38 -13.40 21.90 -7.58
CA GLY A 38 -14.50 22.63 -8.20
C GLY A 38 -14.09 23.48 -9.39
N PRO A 39 -15.00 24.33 -9.92
CA PRO A 39 -16.43 24.38 -9.56
C PRO A 39 -17.16 23.10 -9.97
N ALA A 40 -17.98 22.55 -9.08
CA ALA A 40 -18.80 21.38 -9.33
C ALA A 40 -20.30 21.75 -9.29
N THR A 41 -21.06 21.29 -10.28
CA THR A 41 -22.52 21.47 -10.35
C THR A 41 -23.14 20.14 -10.78
N PHE A 42 -24.00 19.56 -9.93
CA PHE A 42 -24.69 18.30 -10.22
C PHE A 42 -25.89 18.09 -9.29
N ARG A 43 -26.78 17.17 -9.67
CA ARG A 43 -27.94 16.77 -8.90
C ARG A 43 -28.00 15.25 -8.82
N ILE A 44 -28.49 14.71 -7.70
CA ILE A 44 -28.68 13.27 -7.52
C ILE A 44 -30.12 13.05 -7.06
N PRO A 45 -31.01 12.58 -7.93
CA PRO A 45 -32.36 12.20 -7.58
C PRO A 45 -32.38 11.00 -6.63
N ALA A 46 -33.50 10.86 -5.91
CA ALA A 46 -33.76 9.67 -5.11
C ALA A 46 -33.75 8.41 -5.99
N GLY A 47 -33.10 7.35 -5.54
CA GLY A 47 -33.10 6.07 -6.25
C GLY A 47 -32.08 5.96 -7.38
N THR A 48 -31.19 6.94 -7.56
CA THR A 48 -30.18 6.96 -8.63
C THR A 48 -28.77 6.84 -8.11
N VAL A 49 -27.90 6.39 -8.99
CA VAL A 49 -26.44 6.28 -8.79
C VAL A 49 -25.74 7.31 -9.68
N THR A 50 -25.02 8.25 -9.10
CA THR A 50 -24.19 9.21 -9.83
C THR A 50 -22.72 8.88 -9.64
N ALA A 51 -21.99 8.80 -10.74
CA ALA A 51 -20.54 8.60 -10.74
C ALA A 51 -19.79 9.93 -10.76
N LEU A 52 -18.85 10.12 -9.82
CA LEU A 52 -17.94 11.25 -9.83
C LEU A 52 -16.59 10.81 -10.39
N THR A 53 -16.28 11.21 -11.61
CA THR A 53 -15.08 10.83 -12.36
C THR A 53 -14.09 11.99 -12.48
N GLY A 54 -12.91 11.71 -13.02
CA GLY A 54 -11.84 12.68 -13.23
C GLY A 54 -10.48 12.15 -12.77
N PRO A 55 -9.37 12.81 -13.18
CA PRO A 55 -8.01 12.37 -12.86
C PRO A 55 -7.72 12.38 -11.35
N SER A 56 -6.61 11.74 -10.95
CA SER A 56 -6.13 11.82 -9.57
C SER A 56 -5.78 13.27 -9.23
N GLY A 57 -6.22 13.71 -8.06
CA GLY A 57 -6.03 15.10 -7.63
C GLY A 57 -7.07 16.12 -8.14
N SER A 58 -8.07 15.72 -8.95
CA SER A 58 -9.15 16.63 -9.41
C SER A 58 -10.11 17.07 -8.30
N GLY A 59 -9.93 16.58 -7.06
CA GLY A 59 -10.74 17.01 -5.92
C GLY A 59 -11.98 16.16 -5.63
N LYS A 60 -12.16 14.97 -6.26
CA LYS A 60 -13.30 14.07 -6.02
C LYS A 60 -13.59 13.85 -4.53
N THR A 61 -12.61 13.37 -3.78
CA THR A 61 -12.72 13.16 -2.33
C THR A 61 -13.04 14.46 -1.57
N THR A 62 -12.55 15.60 -2.05
CA THR A 62 -12.81 16.91 -1.44
C THR A 62 -14.26 17.33 -1.64
N VAL A 63 -14.81 17.18 -2.85
CA VAL A 63 -16.25 17.42 -3.14
C VAL A 63 -17.11 16.48 -2.29
N MET A 64 -16.84 15.18 -2.29
CA MET A 64 -17.57 14.20 -1.49
C MET A 64 -17.57 14.53 0.01
N ARG A 65 -16.44 15.01 0.56
CA ARG A 65 -16.35 15.44 1.96
C ARG A 65 -17.09 16.75 2.22
N ALA A 66 -17.13 17.66 1.26
CA ALA A 66 -17.90 18.89 1.38
C ALA A 66 -19.39 18.61 1.55
N LEU A 67 -19.95 17.56 0.90
CA LEU A 67 -21.34 17.10 1.12
C LEU A 67 -21.61 16.61 2.55
N LEU A 68 -20.55 16.29 3.29
CA LEU A 68 -20.64 15.98 4.72
C LEU A 68 -20.41 17.23 5.60
N GLY A 69 -20.21 18.42 5.01
CA GLY A 69 -19.76 19.60 5.70
C GLY A 69 -18.36 19.41 6.32
N GLN A 70 -17.48 18.61 5.67
CA GLN A 70 -16.11 18.38 6.10
C GLN A 70 -15.14 19.03 5.12
N LEU A 71 -14.53 20.14 5.52
CA LEU A 71 -13.47 20.78 4.76
C LEU A 71 -12.09 20.22 5.13
N PRO A 72 -11.11 20.27 4.22
CA PRO A 72 -9.77 19.67 4.42
C PRO A 72 -8.99 20.24 5.62
N SER A 73 -9.24 21.48 5.99
CA SER A 73 -8.64 22.15 7.16
C SER A 73 -9.59 23.16 7.76
N ALA A 74 -9.31 23.62 8.98
CA ALA A 74 -10.09 24.66 9.64
C ALA A 74 -10.05 26.03 8.93
N GLN A 75 -9.04 26.25 8.08
CA GLN A 75 -8.85 27.48 7.31
C GLN A 75 -9.37 27.34 5.86
N ALA A 76 -9.78 26.15 5.45
CA ALA A 76 -10.37 25.92 4.15
C ALA A 76 -11.79 26.53 4.10
N ARG A 77 -12.17 27.05 2.92
CA ARG A 77 -13.48 27.66 2.69
C ARG A 77 -14.16 26.96 1.52
N ALA A 78 -15.46 26.91 1.56
CA ALA A 78 -16.28 26.49 0.44
C ALA A 78 -17.14 27.66 -0.05
N THR A 79 -17.32 27.76 -1.35
CA THR A 79 -18.22 28.72 -2.01
C THR A 79 -19.20 27.95 -2.90
N GLY A 80 -20.29 28.58 -3.30
CA GLY A 80 -21.41 27.89 -3.96
C GLY A 80 -22.41 27.34 -2.96
N SER A 81 -23.21 26.37 -3.36
CA SER A 81 -24.21 25.72 -2.47
C SER A 81 -24.10 24.21 -2.53
N ALA A 82 -24.44 23.54 -1.42
CA ALA A 82 -24.52 22.10 -1.33
C ALA A 82 -25.67 21.70 -0.43
N SER A 83 -26.80 21.35 -1.04
CA SER A 83 -27.99 20.86 -0.35
C SER A 83 -28.02 19.33 -0.37
N VAL A 84 -28.17 18.70 0.78
CA VAL A 84 -28.27 17.26 0.94
C VAL A 84 -29.45 16.92 1.82
N ALA A 85 -30.39 16.15 1.31
CA ALA A 85 -31.67 15.83 1.95
C ALA A 85 -32.39 17.08 2.50
N GLY A 86 -32.41 18.16 1.71
CA GLY A 86 -33.05 19.44 2.05
C GLY A 86 -32.26 20.33 3.04
N HIS A 87 -31.02 19.97 3.39
CA HIS A 87 -30.18 20.74 4.31
C HIS A 87 -29.00 21.36 3.56
N ASP A 88 -28.78 22.67 3.63
CA ASP A 88 -27.56 23.29 3.17
C ASP A 88 -26.41 22.97 4.15
N VAL A 89 -25.56 21.99 3.76
CA VAL A 89 -24.52 21.42 4.63
C VAL A 89 -23.34 22.37 4.90
N LEU A 90 -23.21 23.44 4.11
CA LEU A 90 -22.14 24.41 4.26
C LEU A 90 -22.45 25.44 5.37
N THR A 91 -23.73 25.62 5.71
CA THR A 91 -24.21 26.60 6.68
C THR A 91 -24.53 25.99 8.06
N LEU A 92 -24.57 24.65 8.16
CA LEU A 92 -24.88 23.96 9.42
C LEU A 92 -23.82 24.19 10.49
N ASP A 93 -24.26 24.49 11.72
CA ASP A 93 -23.40 24.49 12.91
C ASP A 93 -22.95 23.07 13.28
N ARG A 94 -21.95 22.95 14.17
CA ARG A 94 -21.39 21.65 14.57
C ARG A 94 -22.43 20.67 15.15
N PRO A 95 -23.34 21.08 16.07
CA PRO A 95 -24.38 20.20 16.59
C PRO A 95 -25.38 19.74 15.51
N ALA A 96 -25.85 20.65 14.65
CA ALA A 96 -26.77 20.32 13.54
C ALA A 96 -26.08 19.40 12.53
N LEU A 97 -24.83 19.67 12.19
CA LEU A 97 -24.04 18.86 11.29
C LEU A 97 -23.82 17.43 11.83
N HIS A 98 -23.64 17.28 13.14
CA HIS A 98 -23.53 15.96 13.76
C HIS A 98 -24.85 15.18 13.65
N ARG A 99 -26.00 15.83 13.93
CA ARG A 99 -27.34 15.23 13.77
C ARG A 99 -27.64 14.87 12.31
N PHE A 100 -27.31 15.78 11.38
CA PHE A 100 -27.44 15.59 9.95
C PHE A 100 -26.66 14.35 9.48
N ARG A 101 -25.38 14.24 9.80
CA ARG A 101 -24.54 13.08 9.43
C ARG A 101 -25.08 11.76 10.00
N ARG A 102 -25.68 11.79 11.16
CA ARG A 102 -26.29 10.56 11.74
C ARG A 102 -27.56 10.11 11.03
N ARG A 103 -28.37 11.03 10.53
CA ARG A 103 -29.71 10.72 9.99
C ARG A 103 -29.77 10.62 8.47
N HIS A 104 -29.04 11.46 7.76
CA HIS A 104 -29.31 11.69 6.34
C HIS A 104 -28.25 11.14 5.41
N ILE A 105 -26.99 11.05 5.83
CA ILE A 105 -25.89 10.69 4.94
C ILE A 105 -24.96 9.64 5.57
N ALA A 106 -24.56 8.63 4.78
CA ALA A 106 -23.49 7.72 5.14
C ALA A 106 -22.30 7.91 4.18
N PHE A 107 -21.09 7.72 4.69
CA PHE A 107 -19.86 7.90 3.95
C PHE A 107 -18.91 6.72 4.14
N VAL A 108 -18.38 6.21 3.03
CA VAL A 108 -17.29 5.25 2.99
C VAL A 108 -16.14 5.89 2.23
N GLY A 109 -15.05 6.17 2.91
CA GLY A 109 -13.88 6.83 2.31
C GLY A 109 -12.91 5.81 1.70
N GLN A 110 -11.84 6.29 1.06
CA GLN A 110 -10.81 5.53 0.34
C GLN A 110 -10.15 4.41 1.17
N ASP A 111 -9.98 4.62 2.49
CA ASP A 111 -9.41 3.63 3.41
C ASP A 111 -10.40 3.34 4.55
N PRO A 112 -11.47 2.62 4.25
CA PRO A 112 -12.54 2.39 5.21
C PRO A 112 -12.13 1.42 6.32
N GLY A 113 -11.13 0.57 6.10
CA GLY A 113 -10.60 -0.35 7.11
C GLY A 113 -10.02 0.38 8.32
N SER A 114 -9.33 1.50 8.10
CA SER A 114 -8.77 2.32 9.19
C SER A 114 -9.82 3.04 10.04
N ALA A 115 -11.05 3.18 9.54
CA ALA A 115 -12.16 3.77 10.27
C ALA A 115 -12.86 2.78 11.21
N LEU A 116 -12.54 1.49 11.13
CA LEU A 116 -13.08 0.46 12.01
C LEU A 116 -12.30 0.44 13.33
N ASN A 117 -13.02 0.47 14.46
CA ASN A 117 -12.38 0.33 15.77
C ASN A 117 -11.79 -1.10 15.88
N PRO A 118 -10.44 -1.25 16.00
CA PRO A 118 -9.79 -2.56 15.98
C PRO A 118 -10.10 -3.43 17.20
N LEU A 119 -10.64 -2.86 18.26
CA LEU A 119 -10.97 -3.57 19.50
C LEU A 119 -12.38 -4.19 19.47
N LEU A 120 -13.26 -3.69 18.60
CA LEU A 120 -14.63 -4.16 18.50
C LEU A 120 -14.76 -5.32 17.50
N ARG A 121 -15.67 -6.25 17.77
CA ARG A 121 -16.08 -7.27 16.80
C ARG A 121 -16.98 -6.64 15.74
N VAL A 122 -17.06 -7.24 14.56
CA VAL A 122 -17.90 -6.77 13.45
C VAL A 122 -19.36 -6.56 13.90
N ARG A 123 -19.92 -7.49 14.70
CA ARG A 123 -21.26 -7.33 15.29
C ARG A 123 -21.39 -6.01 16.07
N ALA A 124 -20.42 -5.69 16.92
CA ALA A 124 -20.44 -4.46 17.72
C ALA A 124 -20.26 -3.21 16.85
N LEU A 125 -19.44 -3.30 15.79
CA LEU A 125 -19.25 -2.21 14.83
C LEU A 125 -20.54 -1.89 14.05
N LEU A 126 -21.33 -2.91 13.69
CA LEU A 126 -22.62 -2.71 13.03
C LEU A 126 -23.66 -2.16 14.00
N ARG A 127 -23.72 -2.68 15.23
CA ARG A 127 -24.63 -2.19 16.28
C ARG A 127 -24.31 -0.78 16.78
N GLU A 128 -23.06 -0.34 16.70
CA GLU A 128 -22.69 1.05 17.02
C GLU A 128 -23.48 2.08 16.19
N VAL A 129 -23.80 1.76 14.95
CA VAL A 129 -24.52 2.63 14.01
C VAL A 129 -25.99 2.25 13.81
N ALA A 130 -26.38 1.05 14.21
CA ALA A 130 -27.75 0.53 14.16
C ALA A 130 -28.01 -0.34 15.41
N PRO A 131 -28.17 0.30 16.61
CA PRO A 131 -28.23 -0.43 17.89
C PRO A 131 -29.43 -1.38 17.98
N ASP A 132 -30.55 -1.01 17.38
CA ASP A 132 -31.83 -1.74 17.45
C ASP A 132 -31.99 -2.76 16.30
N ALA A 133 -30.99 -2.92 15.43
CA ALA A 133 -31.06 -3.84 14.31
C ALA A 133 -31.12 -5.30 14.81
N PRO A 134 -32.11 -6.10 14.37
CA PRO A 134 -32.16 -7.52 14.69
C PRO A 134 -30.98 -8.27 14.06
N GLU A 135 -30.66 -9.45 14.59
CA GLU A 135 -29.51 -10.25 14.11
C GLU A 135 -29.64 -10.62 12.62
N SER A 136 -30.86 -10.88 12.14
CA SER A 136 -31.13 -11.12 10.71
C SER A 136 -30.66 -9.94 9.85
N THR A 137 -30.95 -8.70 10.24
CA THR A 137 -30.50 -7.51 9.50
C THR A 137 -28.98 -7.41 9.47
N LEU A 138 -28.27 -7.81 10.53
CA LEU A 138 -26.80 -7.84 10.53
C LEU A 138 -26.27 -8.88 9.54
N THR A 139 -26.85 -10.08 9.52
CA THR A 139 -26.45 -11.15 8.60
C THR A 139 -26.78 -10.80 7.15
N ASP A 140 -27.97 -10.28 6.88
CA ASP A 140 -28.39 -9.87 5.54
C ASP A 140 -27.49 -8.75 5.00
N THR A 141 -27.14 -7.78 5.87
CA THR A 141 -26.23 -6.69 5.47
C THR A 141 -24.80 -7.21 5.17
N LEU A 142 -24.33 -8.24 5.88
CA LEU A 142 -23.06 -8.88 5.54
C LEU A 142 -23.14 -9.66 4.23
N ALA A 143 -24.26 -10.35 3.97
CA ALA A 143 -24.50 -11.07 2.73
C ALA A 143 -24.49 -10.11 1.51
N LEU A 144 -25.08 -8.91 1.63
CA LEU A 144 -25.03 -7.85 0.60
C LEU A 144 -23.61 -7.46 0.19
N VAL A 145 -22.65 -7.61 1.06
CA VAL A 145 -21.23 -7.31 0.76
C VAL A 145 -20.38 -8.58 0.59
N GLY A 146 -21.01 -9.73 0.35
CA GLY A 146 -20.35 -11.02 0.10
C GLY A 146 -19.55 -11.53 1.31
N LEU A 147 -20.03 -11.31 2.54
CA LEU A 147 -19.43 -11.82 3.77
C LEU A 147 -20.39 -12.79 4.46
N SER A 148 -19.88 -13.95 4.93
CA SER A 148 -20.66 -14.90 5.69
C SER A 148 -21.00 -14.38 7.09
N PRO A 149 -22.07 -14.90 7.74
CA PRO A 149 -22.44 -14.53 9.11
C PRO A 149 -21.34 -14.75 10.16
N ASP A 150 -20.41 -15.66 9.93
CA ASP A 150 -19.29 -15.95 10.85
C ASP A 150 -18.39 -14.74 11.07
N TYR A 151 -18.33 -13.82 10.12
CA TYR A 151 -17.57 -12.58 10.26
C TYR A 151 -18.07 -11.69 11.40
N LEU A 152 -19.33 -11.83 11.87
CA LEU A 152 -19.85 -11.09 13.01
C LEU A 152 -19.02 -11.25 14.28
N ARG A 153 -18.36 -12.40 14.43
CA ARG A 153 -17.53 -12.73 15.60
C ARG A 153 -16.11 -12.22 15.51
N ARG A 154 -15.62 -11.86 14.29
CA ARG A 154 -14.25 -11.44 14.04
C ARG A 154 -14.03 -9.97 14.39
N ARG A 155 -12.77 -9.62 14.64
CA ARG A 155 -12.29 -8.23 14.80
C ARG A 155 -11.62 -7.75 13.51
N PRO A 156 -11.52 -6.42 13.26
CA PRO A 156 -10.86 -5.89 12.07
C PRO A 156 -9.44 -6.44 11.84
N GLY A 157 -8.67 -6.65 12.90
CA GLY A 157 -7.32 -7.22 12.80
C GLY A 157 -7.24 -8.68 12.33
N GLU A 158 -8.37 -9.39 12.34
CA GLU A 158 -8.53 -10.78 11.89
C GLU A 158 -9.04 -10.86 10.45
N LEU A 159 -9.25 -9.72 9.80
CA LEU A 159 -9.81 -9.58 8.46
C LEU A 159 -8.74 -9.13 7.46
N SER A 160 -8.82 -9.61 6.22
CA SER A 160 -8.04 -9.07 5.12
C SER A 160 -8.45 -7.61 4.83
N GLY A 161 -7.63 -6.85 4.11
CA GLY A 161 -7.96 -5.47 3.72
C GLY A 161 -9.27 -5.35 2.95
N GLY A 162 -9.52 -6.27 2.00
CA GLY A 162 -10.77 -6.34 1.25
C GLY A 162 -11.97 -6.68 2.14
N GLN A 163 -11.81 -7.59 3.12
CA GLN A 163 -12.86 -7.91 4.09
C GLN A 163 -13.16 -6.73 5.01
N GLN A 164 -12.15 -5.98 5.46
CA GLN A 164 -12.34 -4.76 6.25
C GLN A 164 -13.11 -3.68 5.46
N ARG A 165 -12.80 -3.49 4.17
CA ARG A 165 -13.54 -2.59 3.29
C ARG A 165 -15.01 -2.98 3.17
N ARG A 166 -15.29 -4.27 2.98
CA ARG A 166 -16.66 -4.81 2.91
C ARG A 166 -17.41 -4.65 4.23
N VAL A 167 -16.77 -4.85 5.38
CA VAL A 167 -17.37 -4.56 6.69
C VAL A 167 -17.68 -3.08 6.85
N ALA A 168 -16.81 -2.18 6.41
CA ALA A 168 -17.08 -0.74 6.46
C ALA A 168 -18.22 -0.32 5.52
N LEU A 169 -18.32 -0.95 4.34
CA LEU A 169 -19.48 -0.77 3.44
C LEU A 169 -20.76 -1.29 4.10
N ALA A 170 -20.75 -2.49 4.68
CA ALA A 170 -21.88 -3.02 5.46
C ALA A 170 -22.31 -2.06 6.58
N ARG A 171 -21.35 -1.45 7.30
CA ARG A 171 -21.61 -0.46 8.36
C ARG A 171 -22.29 0.82 7.83
N ALA A 172 -22.03 1.21 6.59
CA ALA A 172 -22.70 2.32 5.94
C ALA A 172 -24.13 1.92 5.49
N LEU A 173 -24.28 0.75 4.87
CA LEU A 173 -25.54 0.25 4.33
C LEU A 173 -26.61 -0.05 5.40
N ILE A 174 -26.18 -0.57 6.56
CA ILE A 174 -27.13 -0.90 7.66
C ILE A 174 -27.81 0.34 8.26
N ARG A 175 -27.22 1.53 8.07
CA ARG A 175 -27.79 2.80 8.56
C ARG A 175 -29.05 3.23 7.81
N ARG A 176 -29.28 2.71 6.60
CA ARG A 176 -30.44 3.02 5.75
C ARG A 176 -30.67 4.53 5.59
N THR A 177 -29.58 5.30 5.36
CA THR A 177 -29.66 6.74 5.12
C THR A 177 -30.15 7.04 3.70
N GLY A 178 -30.82 8.18 3.49
CA GLY A 178 -31.31 8.58 2.16
C GLY A 178 -30.18 8.91 1.17
N VAL A 179 -28.98 9.26 1.67
CA VAL A 179 -27.82 9.55 0.81
C VAL A 179 -26.63 8.68 1.23
N LEU A 180 -25.95 8.08 0.24
CA LEU A 180 -24.78 7.25 0.42
C LEU A 180 -23.63 7.79 -0.46
N VAL A 181 -22.51 8.17 0.15
CA VAL A 181 -21.33 8.66 -0.56
C VAL A 181 -20.20 7.64 -0.40
N LEU A 182 -19.70 7.14 -1.52
CA LEU A 182 -18.76 6.04 -1.61
C LEU A 182 -17.51 6.47 -2.38
N ASP A 183 -16.39 6.61 -1.68
CA ASP A 183 -15.11 6.99 -2.27
C ASP A 183 -14.29 5.72 -2.55
N GLU A 184 -14.26 5.30 -3.81
CA GLU A 184 -13.64 4.08 -4.31
C GLU A 184 -14.12 2.78 -3.62
N PRO A 185 -15.44 2.52 -3.54
CA PRO A 185 -15.97 1.40 -2.77
C PRO A 185 -15.57 0.02 -3.31
N LEU A 186 -15.29 -0.07 -4.61
CA LEU A 186 -14.98 -1.31 -5.33
C LEU A 186 -13.46 -1.55 -5.48
N ALA A 187 -12.62 -0.64 -4.99
CA ALA A 187 -11.16 -0.79 -5.06
C ALA A 187 -10.68 -2.02 -4.28
N GLY A 188 -9.82 -2.84 -4.91
CA GLY A 188 -9.30 -4.07 -4.31
C GLY A 188 -10.31 -5.22 -4.24
N LEU A 189 -11.43 -5.13 -4.96
CA LEU A 189 -12.31 -6.25 -5.27
C LEU A 189 -12.00 -6.74 -6.70
N HIS A 190 -12.07 -8.03 -6.93
CA HIS A 190 -11.74 -8.64 -8.23
C HIS A 190 -12.85 -9.58 -8.70
N GLY A 191 -12.91 -9.81 -10.02
CA GLY A 191 -13.80 -10.76 -10.67
C GLY A 191 -15.30 -10.56 -10.36
N ALA A 192 -16.04 -11.64 -10.34
CA ALA A 192 -17.49 -11.67 -10.16
C ALA A 192 -17.97 -10.92 -8.90
N LEU A 193 -17.25 -11.01 -7.78
CA LEU A 193 -17.62 -10.34 -6.54
C LEU A 193 -17.71 -8.81 -6.69
N ARG A 194 -16.83 -8.22 -7.50
CA ARG A 194 -16.82 -6.78 -7.78
C ARG A 194 -18.05 -6.36 -8.56
N THR A 195 -18.39 -7.11 -9.59
CA THR A 195 -19.59 -6.91 -10.42
C THR A 195 -20.87 -7.11 -9.59
N ASP A 196 -20.90 -8.15 -8.74
CA ASP A 196 -22.04 -8.45 -7.87
C ASP A 196 -22.32 -7.31 -6.88
N ILE A 197 -21.29 -6.81 -6.19
CA ILE A 197 -21.46 -5.70 -5.25
C ILE A 197 -21.87 -4.42 -5.98
N ALA A 198 -21.33 -4.16 -7.17
CA ALA A 198 -21.73 -3.03 -7.99
C ALA A 198 -23.21 -3.11 -8.38
N GLY A 199 -23.67 -4.26 -8.86
CA GLY A 199 -25.07 -4.52 -9.17
C GLY A 199 -25.99 -4.39 -7.95
N GLN A 200 -25.56 -4.88 -6.79
CA GLN A 200 -26.31 -4.76 -5.53
C GLN A 200 -26.43 -3.31 -5.06
N LEU A 201 -25.41 -2.47 -5.25
CA LEU A 201 -25.49 -1.04 -4.95
C LEU A 201 -26.52 -0.34 -5.84
N ALA A 202 -26.55 -0.64 -7.14
CA ALA A 202 -27.53 -0.09 -8.07
C ALA A 202 -28.96 -0.55 -7.75
N ALA A 203 -29.16 -1.83 -7.41
CA ALA A 203 -30.45 -2.37 -6.97
C ALA A 203 -30.91 -1.68 -5.67
N LEU A 204 -30.03 -1.56 -4.68
CA LEU A 204 -30.31 -0.92 -3.40
C LEU A 204 -30.70 0.56 -3.56
N ALA A 205 -30.07 1.29 -4.49
CA ALA A 205 -30.44 2.67 -4.79
C ALA A 205 -31.92 2.74 -5.15
N ARG A 206 -32.37 1.91 -6.11
CA ARG A 206 -33.74 1.87 -6.61
C ARG A 206 -34.72 1.39 -5.54
N GLU A 207 -34.43 0.27 -4.88
CA GLU A 207 -35.31 -0.34 -3.88
C GLU A 207 -35.56 0.54 -2.66
N ARG A 208 -34.57 1.31 -2.24
CA ARG A 208 -34.64 2.14 -1.03
C ARG A 208 -34.79 3.63 -1.31
N SER A 209 -34.95 4.01 -2.58
CA SER A 209 -34.93 5.42 -3.01
C SER A 209 -33.73 6.19 -2.44
N THR A 210 -32.55 5.53 -2.39
CA THR A 210 -31.32 6.09 -1.88
C THR A 210 -30.53 6.76 -3.01
N ALA A 211 -30.13 8.02 -2.84
CA ALA A 211 -29.20 8.68 -3.75
C ALA A 211 -27.76 8.20 -3.45
N ILE A 212 -27.07 7.64 -4.44
CA ILE A 212 -25.70 7.16 -4.29
C ILE A 212 -24.76 8.02 -5.12
N LEU A 213 -23.75 8.61 -4.48
CA LEU A 213 -22.60 9.22 -5.15
C LEU A 213 -21.40 8.32 -4.98
N LEU A 214 -20.83 7.84 -6.06
CA LEU A 214 -19.63 6.99 -6.00
C LEU A 214 -18.48 7.53 -6.87
N SER A 215 -17.24 7.27 -6.47
CA SER A 215 -16.06 7.45 -7.29
C SER A 215 -15.40 6.10 -7.56
N GLY A 216 -14.65 6.01 -8.66
CA GLY A 216 -13.86 4.82 -8.99
C GLY A 216 -12.83 5.09 -10.08
N HIS A 217 -11.81 4.23 -10.15
CA HIS A 217 -10.80 4.27 -11.20
C HIS A 217 -11.17 3.40 -12.41
N ASP A 218 -11.98 2.36 -12.20
CA ASP A 218 -12.52 1.56 -13.28
C ASP A 218 -13.75 2.25 -13.88
N THR A 219 -13.50 3.00 -14.92
CA THR A 219 -14.51 3.76 -15.62
C THR A 219 -15.58 2.86 -16.24
N ALA A 220 -15.22 1.71 -16.80
CA ALA A 220 -16.17 0.80 -17.46
C ALA A 220 -17.22 0.26 -16.47
N LEU A 221 -16.79 -0.27 -15.32
CA LEU A 221 -17.70 -0.79 -14.31
C LEU A 221 -18.53 0.31 -13.63
N VAL A 222 -17.88 1.44 -13.31
CA VAL A 222 -18.56 2.58 -12.69
C VAL A 222 -19.65 3.13 -13.62
N HIS A 223 -19.35 3.24 -14.92
CA HIS A 223 -20.30 3.68 -15.93
C HIS A 223 -21.44 2.67 -16.16
N SER A 224 -21.18 1.37 -15.96
CA SER A 224 -22.23 0.34 -16.16
C SER A 224 -23.34 0.37 -15.10
N ILE A 225 -23.08 0.96 -13.92
CA ILE A 225 -24.05 1.03 -12.81
C ILE A 225 -24.52 2.45 -12.51
N ALA A 226 -23.89 3.46 -13.08
CA ALA A 226 -24.24 4.86 -12.87
C ALA A 226 -25.37 5.28 -13.83
N ASP A 227 -26.37 5.93 -13.26
CA ASP A 227 -27.47 6.55 -14.02
C ASP A 227 -27.02 7.93 -14.57
N ASP A 228 -26.04 8.58 -13.92
CA ASP A 228 -25.46 9.86 -14.34
C ASP A 228 -23.95 9.92 -14.03
N ILE A 229 -23.20 10.70 -14.81
CA ILE A 229 -21.74 10.83 -14.70
C ILE A 229 -21.35 12.30 -14.62
N VAL A 230 -20.66 12.64 -13.54
CA VAL A 230 -20.12 13.99 -13.31
C VAL A 230 -18.61 13.94 -13.42
N GLU A 231 -18.04 14.66 -14.37
CA GLU A 231 -16.60 14.73 -14.56
C GLU A 231 -16.01 16.00 -13.91
N LEU A 232 -15.05 15.81 -13.00
CA LEU A 232 -14.27 16.92 -12.43
C LEU A 232 -13.00 17.15 -13.24
N GLY A 233 -12.84 18.38 -13.73
CA GLY A 233 -11.63 18.83 -14.43
C GLY A 233 -10.41 18.85 -13.52
N VAL A 234 -9.22 18.98 -14.12
CA VAL A 234 -7.97 19.16 -13.38
C VAL A 234 -7.96 20.57 -12.79
N VAL A 235 -7.82 20.67 -11.46
CA VAL A 235 -7.56 21.96 -10.81
C VAL A 235 -6.16 22.42 -11.23
N PRO A 236 -6.00 23.60 -11.89
CA PRO A 236 -4.71 24.08 -12.35
C PRO A 236 -3.74 24.20 -11.17
N GLN A 237 -2.63 23.49 -11.22
CA GLN A 237 -1.54 23.71 -10.28
C GLN A 237 -0.84 24.99 -10.70
N VAL A 238 -1.10 26.10 -10.01
CA VAL A 238 -0.30 27.31 -10.14
C VAL A 238 1.11 26.97 -9.66
N SER A 239 2.02 26.79 -10.60
CA SER A 239 3.45 26.69 -10.31
C SER A 239 3.84 27.96 -9.57
N ALA A 240 4.50 27.85 -8.44
CA ALA A 240 5.04 29.01 -7.73
C ALA A 240 5.94 29.79 -8.71
N PRO A 241 5.83 31.14 -8.77
CA PRO A 241 6.71 31.91 -9.63
C PRO A 241 8.17 31.63 -9.24
N PRO A 242 9.09 31.58 -10.22
CA PRO A 242 10.50 31.34 -9.93
C PRO A 242 10.98 32.44 -8.98
N VAL A 243 11.58 32.02 -7.86
CA VAL A 243 12.23 32.93 -6.91
C VAL A 243 13.31 33.68 -7.71
N ARG A 244 13.11 34.96 -7.98
CA ARG A 244 14.14 35.82 -8.54
C ARG A 244 15.30 35.83 -7.54
N ALA A 245 16.43 35.27 -7.97
CA ALA A 245 17.69 35.43 -7.28
C ALA A 245 18.02 36.95 -7.35
N THR A 246 18.02 37.61 -6.21
CA THR A 246 18.57 38.94 -6.04
C THR A 246 20.09 38.84 -6.18
N ALA A 247 20.56 39.14 -7.38
CA ALA A 247 21.99 39.36 -7.61
C ALA A 247 22.39 40.68 -6.94
N THR A 248 23.20 40.59 -5.92
CA THR A 248 23.92 41.70 -5.28
C THR A 248 24.92 42.25 -6.31
N ALA A 249 24.66 43.49 -6.76
CA ALA A 249 25.54 44.23 -7.65
C ALA A 249 26.81 44.65 -6.92
N GLY A 250 27.95 44.08 -7.31
CA GLY A 250 29.28 44.64 -7.05
C GLY A 250 29.68 45.56 -8.19
N ARG A 251 29.95 46.81 -7.86
CA ARG A 251 30.49 47.85 -8.75
C ARG A 251 31.87 47.45 -9.28
N ALA A 252 32.08 47.56 -10.59
CA ALA A 252 33.37 47.93 -11.16
C ALA A 252 33.14 48.69 -12.47
N SER A 253 33.80 49.83 -12.54
CA SER A 253 33.81 50.84 -13.61
C SER A 253 34.57 50.40 -14.87
N GLY A 254 34.15 50.91 -16.03
CA GLY A 254 35.14 51.26 -17.03
C GLY A 254 34.80 50.92 -18.48
N VAL A 255 34.54 51.98 -19.24
CA VAL A 255 34.95 52.29 -20.62
C VAL A 255 34.07 51.87 -21.78
N VAL A 256 33.56 52.88 -22.40
CA VAL A 256 32.86 53.07 -23.67
C VAL A 256 33.72 52.62 -24.86
N THR A 257 33.13 51.99 -25.88
CA THR A 257 33.29 52.34 -27.30
C THR A 257 32.14 51.78 -28.14
N ASP A 258 31.68 52.66 -28.95
CA ASP A 258 30.71 52.77 -30.00
C ASP A 258 30.82 51.73 -31.13
N SER A 259 29.69 51.32 -31.70
CA SER A 259 29.39 51.19 -33.11
C SER A 259 28.29 50.16 -33.41
N ALA A 260 27.12 50.60 -33.80
CA ALA A 260 26.16 49.91 -34.65
C ALA A 260 26.50 50.23 -36.13
N PRO A 261 25.85 49.72 -37.21
CA PRO A 261 24.56 48.94 -37.30
C PRO A 261 24.57 47.82 -38.37
N GLY A 262 23.46 47.05 -38.47
CA GLY A 262 23.18 46.31 -39.72
C GLY A 262 22.21 45.11 -39.58
N LEU A 263 20.91 45.36 -39.76
CA LEU A 263 19.95 44.39 -40.30
C LEU A 263 20.09 44.32 -41.83
N PRO A 264 19.77 43.20 -42.53
CA PRO A 264 18.37 42.92 -42.89
C PRO A 264 17.93 41.44 -43.07
N THR A 265 16.63 41.23 -42.82
CA THR A 265 15.58 40.55 -43.60
C THR A 265 15.74 39.11 -44.12
N ALA A 266 14.84 38.27 -43.62
CA ALA A 266 13.81 37.44 -44.28
C ALA A 266 14.23 36.36 -45.30
N THR A 267 13.75 35.13 -45.08
CA THR A 267 12.71 34.40 -45.87
C THR A 267 12.69 32.93 -45.58
N SER A 268 11.51 32.46 -45.24
CA SER A 268 10.76 31.25 -45.64
C SER A 268 11.46 29.95 -46.00
N ALA A 269 11.06 28.84 -45.39
CA ALA A 269 10.38 27.67 -45.96
C ALA A 269 10.61 26.39 -45.12
N ASP A 270 9.52 25.79 -44.67
CA ASP A 270 9.34 24.36 -44.41
C ASP A 270 9.48 23.51 -45.68
N PRO A 271 9.39 22.16 -45.67
CA PRO A 271 9.40 21.14 -44.62
C PRO A 271 10.19 19.83 -44.96
N VAL A 272 10.01 18.79 -44.06
CA VAL A 272 10.08 17.32 -44.31
C VAL A 272 11.47 16.67 -44.30
N ALA A 273 11.64 15.76 -43.37
CA ALA A 273 11.85 14.33 -43.45
C ALA A 273 12.64 13.78 -42.26
N ALA A 274 11.96 12.87 -41.60
CA ALA A 274 12.38 11.62 -40.97
C ALA A 274 13.89 11.31 -41.01
N MET A 275 14.43 10.94 -39.82
CA MET A 275 15.18 9.69 -39.70
C MET A 275 15.34 9.31 -38.24
N ALA A 276 14.88 8.10 -37.97
CA ALA A 276 15.12 7.30 -36.77
C ALA A 276 16.62 7.01 -36.63
N VAL A 277 17.14 7.13 -35.40
CA VAL A 277 18.33 6.42 -34.98
C VAL A 277 18.02 5.79 -33.64
N GLY A 278 17.70 4.50 -33.70
CA GLY A 278 17.68 3.59 -32.56
C GLY A 278 19.09 3.32 -32.08
N GLY A 279 19.32 3.62 -30.82
CA GLY A 279 20.45 3.14 -30.07
C GLY A 279 19.97 2.08 -29.09
N ARG A 280 19.94 0.81 -29.53
CA ARG A 280 19.87 -0.34 -28.64
C ARG A 280 21.20 -0.46 -27.91
N ALA A 281 21.20 -0.24 -26.60
CA ALA A 281 22.25 -0.74 -25.75
C ALA A 281 22.03 -2.26 -25.59
N GLU A 282 22.88 -3.05 -26.20
CA GLU A 282 23.01 -4.48 -25.96
C GLU A 282 23.41 -4.70 -24.50
N LEU A 283 22.50 -5.26 -23.73
CA LEU A 283 22.79 -5.86 -22.43
C LEU A 283 23.40 -7.24 -22.70
N ALA A 284 24.64 -7.42 -22.25
CA ALA A 284 25.33 -8.69 -22.27
C ALA A 284 24.52 -9.76 -21.50
N PRO A 285 24.51 -11.03 -21.94
CA PRO A 285 23.78 -12.10 -21.28
C PRO A 285 24.40 -12.38 -19.90
N VAL A 286 23.57 -12.29 -18.88
CA VAL A 286 23.87 -12.74 -17.53
C VAL A 286 23.89 -14.26 -17.53
N PRO A 287 24.88 -14.94 -16.95
CA PRO A 287 24.95 -16.40 -16.92
C PRO A 287 23.78 -17.00 -16.15
N ASP A 288 23.27 -18.07 -16.70
CA ASP A 288 22.17 -18.92 -16.21
C ASP A 288 22.51 -19.48 -14.80
N SER A 289 22.12 -18.76 -13.76
CA SER A 289 22.22 -19.22 -12.37
C SER A 289 20.94 -19.95 -12.02
N GLY A 290 21.04 -21.28 -11.89
CA GLY A 290 19.99 -22.25 -11.67
C GLY A 290 18.88 -21.83 -10.71
N TRP A 291 17.77 -21.44 -11.27
CA TRP A 291 16.52 -21.23 -10.55
C TRP A 291 15.70 -22.52 -10.52
N LEU A 292 15.46 -23.03 -9.30
CA LEU A 292 14.42 -23.99 -8.90
C LEU A 292 14.12 -25.14 -9.88
N ARG A 293 14.68 -26.30 -9.62
CA ARG A 293 14.08 -27.55 -10.10
C ARG A 293 12.87 -27.89 -9.23
N PRO A 294 11.68 -28.15 -9.80
CA PRO A 294 10.58 -28.73 -9.05
C PRO A 294 10.99 -30.16 -8.66
N GLY A 295 10.90 -30.46 -7.37
CA GLY A 295 11.06 -31.82 -6.85
C GLY A 295 9.97 -32.72 -7.41
N GLY A 296 10.32 -33.57 -8.35
CA GLY A 296 9.44 -34.61 -8.86
C GLY A 296 9.19 -35.65 -7.78
N SER A 297 7.99 -35.67 -7.23
CA SER A 297 7.50 -36.80 -6.46
C SER A 297 7.08 -37.92 -7.40
N ASP A 298 7.85 -39.01 -7.41
CA ASP A 298 7.54 -40.25 -8.09
C ASP A 298 6.47 -41.03 -7.29
N PRO A 299 5.30 -41.36 -7.87
CA PRO A 299 4.29 -42.14 -7.19
C PRO A 299 4.42 -43.62 -7.54
N ALA A 300 5.20 -44.39 -6.83
CA ALA A 300 5.01 -45.83 -6.79
C ALA A 300 5.77 -46.50 -5.63
N ARG A 301 5.08 -46.82 -4.55
CA ARG A 301 5.17 -48.10 -3.85
C ARG A 301 4.15 -48.19 -2.71
N THR A 302 3.01 -48.74 -3.08
CA THR A 302 2.08 -49.47 -2.18
C THR A 302 2.66 -50.84 -1.81
N ALA A 303 2.68 -51.19 -0.54
CA ALA A 303 2.19 -52.46 0.00
C ALA A 303 2.49 -52.59 1.50
N ALA A 304 1.43 -52.58 2.28
CA ALA A 304 0.95 -53.65 3.15
C ALA A 304 1.78 -54.04 4.37
N ALA A 305 1.18 -53.92 5.52
CA ALA A 305 0.95 -54.81 6.67
C ALA A 305 0.93 -53.95 7.93
N GLY A 306 -0.12 -53.85 8.74
CA GLY A 306 -0.92 -54.91 9.33
C GLY A 306 -0.51 -55.07 10.79
N GLY A 307 -1.39 -54.72 11.76
CA GLY A 307 -1.32 -55.32 13.08
C GLY A 307 -1.27 -54.39 14.30
N ARG A 308 -2.44 -54.10 14.86
CA ARG A 308 -2.89 -54.38 16.26
C ARG A 308 -2.24 -53.68 17.46
N GLU A 309 -3.07 -52.84 18.11
CA GLU A 309 -3.53 -52.93 19.52
C GLU A 309 -2.45 -52.98 20.64
N GLN A 310 -2.41 -52.07 21.59
CA GLN A 310 -3.19 -52.09 22.82
C GLN A 310 -2.85 -50.94 23.78
N ARG A 311 -3.87 -50.54 24.48
CA ARG A 311 -3.99 -49.64 25.63
C ARG A 311 -2.98 -49.90 26.75
N THR A 312 -2.57 -48.90 27.50
CA THR A 312 -2.85 -48.66 28.92
C THR A 312 -2.12 -47.42 29.42
N GLY A 313 -2.80 -46.49 30.07
CA GLY A 313 -2.20 -45.59 31.05
C GLY A 313 -2.26 -46.27 32.43
N PRO A 314 -2.04 -45.61 33.59
CA PRO A 314 -1.71 -44.20 33.84
C PRO A 314 -0.57 -44.02 34.91
N ASP A 315 -0.32 -42.76 35.23
CA ASP A 315 -0.07 -42.21 36.59
C ASP A 315 1.34 -41.80 37.04
N ALA A 316 1.33 -40.59 37.54
CA ALA A 316 1.94 -40.00 38.72
C ALA A 316 3.40 -39.52 38.74
N SER A 317 3.45 -38.19 38.85
CA SER A 317 4.26 -37.43 39.83
C SER A 317 5.78 -37.62 39.90
N ALA A 318 6.54 -36.56 39.65
CA ALA A 318 7.43 -35.95 40.65
C ALA A 318 8.21 -34.74 40.08
N ARG A 319 8.19 -33.68 40.82
CA ARG A 319 9.01 -32.46 40.68
C ARG A 319 10.34 -32.62 41.45
N PRO A 320 11.25 -31.65 41.35
CA PRO A 320 12.69 -31.75 41.11
C PRO A 320 13.56 -31.71 42.38
N PRO A 321 14.84 -31.60 42.32
CA PRO A 321 15.43 -30.36 42.83
C PRO A 321 16.63 -29.76 42.08
N ASN A 322 16.86 -28.53 42.48
CA ASN A 322 17.85 -27.50 42.14
C ASN A 322 19.33 -27.88 42.34
N ASP A 323 20.11 -26.97 41.75
CA ASP A 323 21.44 -26.51 42.14
C ASP A 323 22.65 -27.43 41.95
N VAL A 324 23.52 -27.01 41.03
CA VAL A 324 24.97 -26.96 41.29
C VAL A 324 25.65 -25.82 40.51
N ALA A 325 26.52 -25.19 41.26
CA ALA A 325 27.25 -23.95 41.03
C ALA A 325 28.29 -23.99 39.91
N VAL A 326 28.49 -22.78 39.38
CA VAL A 326 29.56 -22.30 38.54
C VAL A 326 30.91 -22.42 39.25
N ARG A 327 31.94 -22.97 38.61
CA ARG A 327 33.33 -22.65 38.88
C ARG A 327 34.02 -22.14 37.63
N ARG A 328 34.56 -20.94 37.75
CA ARG A 328 35.52 -20.33 36.84
C ARG A 328 36.89 -20.98 37.14
N ASP A 329 37.63 -21.35 36.10
CA ASP A 329 39.07 -21.55 36.17
C ASP A 329 39.73 -20.79 34.99
N GLU A 330 40.54 -19.82 35.36
CA GLU A 330 41.56 -19.19 34.51
C GLU A 330 42.78 -20.10 34.43
N PRO A 331 43.54 -20.15 33.33
CA PRO A 331 44.88 -20.66 33.36
C PRO A 331 45.92 -19.55 33.30
N LYS A 332 46.93 -19.75 34.19
CA LYS A 332 48.15 -18.97 34.41
C LYS A 332 49.10 -19.00 33.23
N ARG A 333 49.80 -17.86 33.09
CA ARG A 333 51.03 -17.70 32.30
C ARG A 333 52.17 -18.58 32.82
N ALA A 334 53.02 -19.08 31.90
CA ALA A 334 54.39 -19.42 32.19
C ALA A 334 55.27 -19.08 30.98
N ASP A 335 56.33 -18.38 31.29
CA ASP A 335 57.42 -17.88 30.42
C ASP A 335 58.36 -19.00 29.93
N GLY A 336 59.03 -18.72 28.77
CA GLY A 336 60.43 -19.12 28.67
C GLY A 336 60.89 -19.70 27.34
N CYS A 337 61.73 -18.93 26.64
CA CYS A 337 62.91 -19.33 25.84
C CYS A 337 62.74 -19.78 24.37
N ASP A 338 63.19 -18.91 23.48
CA ASP A 338 63.82 -19.12 22.16
C ASP A 338 65.07 -20.00 22.16
N PRO A 339 65.74 -20.34 21.00
CA PRO A 339 65.50 -20.03 19.60
C PRO A 339 65.82 -21.17 18.58
N ALA A 340 65.62 -20.83 17.31
CA ALA A 340 66.30 -21.23 16.07
C ALA A 340 65.83 -22.43 15.26
N SER A 341 65.56 -22.06 14.08
CA SER A 341 65.94 -22.53 12.73
C SER A 341 64.91 -23.25 11.88
N ASP A 342 64.90 -22.75 10.69
CA ASP A 342 64.63 -23.36 9.39
C ASP A 342 63.24 -23.13 8.75
N GLY A 343 63.37 -22.25 7.74
CA GLY A 343 62.31 -21.91 6.80
C GLY A 343 61.85 -23.07 5.93
N HIS A 344 60.55 -23.26 5.97
CA HIS A 344 59.81 -23.79 4.82
C HIS A 344 58.52 -23.00 4.73
N THR A 345 58.51 -22.03 3.83
CA THR A 345 57.29 -21.36 3.34
C THR A 345 56.48 -22.36 2.52
N SER A 346 55.52 -23.00 3.16
CA SER A 346 54.42 -23.63 2.45
C SER A 346 53.41 -22.51 2.05
N PRO A 347 52.97 -22.47 0.79
CA PRO A 347 51.97 -21.50 0.39
C PRO A 347 50.65 -21.83 1.14
N VAL A 348 50.18 -20.84 1.90
CA VAL A 348 48.81 -20.84 2.41
C VAL A 348 47.89 -20.84 1.18
N VAL A 349 47.38 -22.01 0.83
CA VAL A 349 46.28 -22.13 -0.09
C VAL A 349 45.07 -21.52 0.64
N VAL A 350 44.79 -20.25 0.35
CA VAL A 350 43.50 -19.66 0.64
C VAL A 350 42.54 -20.45 -0.22
N ALA A 351 41.87 -21.42 0.39
CA ALA A 351 40.71 -22.06 -0.21
C ALA A 351 39.69 -20.94 -0.46
N THR A 352 39.63 -20.48 -1.69
CA THR A 352 38.50 -19.69 -2.16
C THR A 352 37.30 -20.64 -2.04
N ASP A 353 36.44 -20.34 -1.06
CA ASP A 353 35.16 -21.02 -0.87
C ASP A 353 34.31 -20.69 -2.11
N ASP A 354 34.37 -21.57 -3.10
CA ASP A 354 33.67 -21.47 -4.39
C ASP A 354 32.17 -21.75 -4.22
N ARG A 355 31.66 -21.60 -2.99
CA ARG A 355 30.25 -21.70 -2.68
C ARG A 355 29.55 -20.44 -3.17
N PRO A 356 28.52 -20.57 -4.03
CA PRO A 356 27.76 -19.39 -4.44
C PRO A 356 27.27 -18.63 -3.20
N PRO A 357 27.28 -17.30 -3.20
CA PRO A 357 26.87 -16.51 -2.06
C PRO A 357 25.49 -16.94 -1.59
N ALA A 358 25.32 -17.10 -0.28
CA ALA A 358 24.04 -17.51 0.30
C ALA A 358 22.96 -16.48 -0.04
N PRO A 359 21.75 -16.91 -0.44
CA PRO A 359 20.66 -16.01 -0.77
C PRO A 359 20.32 -15.08 0.42
N ALA A 360 19.83 -13.88 0.14
CA ALA A 360 19.42 -12.95 1.19
C ALA A 360 18.28 -13.54 2.05
N LEU A 361 17.38 -14.29 1.43
CA LEU A 361 16.29 -15.00 2.11
C LEU A 361 16.07 -16.36 1.44
N ARG A 362 15.99 -17.42 2.23
CA ARG A 362 15.55 -18.74 1.81
C ARG A 362 14.37 -19.18 2.65
N ALA A 363 13.34 -19.70 2.02
CA ALA A 363 12.15 -20.25 2.65
C ALA A 363 11.95 -21.68 2.16
N GLU A 364 11.73 -22.62 3.08
CA GLU A 364 11.53 -24.04 2.77
C GLU A 364 10.37 -24.61 3.58
N GLY A 365 9.42 -25.27 2.91
CA GLY A 365 8.27 -25.93 3.52
C GLY A 365 7.42 -25.00 4.39
N ILE A 366 7.24 -23.74 3.97
CA ILE A 366 6.45 -22.78 4.75
C ILE A 366 4.97 -23.14 4.67
N ASN A 367 4.42 -23.49 5.82
CA ASN A 367 3.00 -23.73 6.03
C ASN A 367 2.44 -22.71 7.03
N ALA A 368 1.22 -22.24 6.81
CA ALA A 368 0.55 -21.31 7.72
C ALA A 368 -0.96 -21.56 7.78
N SER A 369 -1.55 -21.35 8.95
CA SER A 369 -2.99 -21.48 9.17
C SER A 369 -3.57 -20.25 9.87
N ILE A 370 -4.84 -19.95 9.57
CA ILE A 370 -5.64 -18.92 10.24
C ILE A 370 -6.92 -19.61 10.74
N ASP A 371 -7.18 -19.52 12.03
CA ASP A 371 -8.36 -20.13 12.68
C ASP A 371 -8.54 -21.64 12.36
N GLY A 372 -7.42 -22.37 12.23
CA GLY A 372 -7.42 -23.79 11.90
C GLY A 372 -7.51 -24.11 10.39
N HIS A 373 -7.77 -23.13 9.54
CA HIS A 373 -7.76 -23.31 8.09
C HIS A 373 -6.37 -23.03 7.51
N GLN A 374 -5.86 -23.97 6.72
CA GLN A 374 -4.59 -23.81 6.03
C GLN A 374 -4.71 -22.70 4.96
N VAL A 375 -3.80 -21.72 5.02
CA VAL A 375 -3.74 -20.58 4.10
C VAL A 375 -2.49 -20.62 3.23
N LEU A 376 -1.41 -21.23 3.74
CA LEU A 376 -0.18 -21.51 2.98
C LEU A 376 0.18 -22.96 3.16
N ALA A 377 0.59 -23.61 2.08
CA ALA A 377 0.96 -25.01 2.05
C ALA A 377 2.23 -25.20 1.21
N ASP A 378 3.30 -25.63 1.88
CA ASP A 378 4.56 -26.06 1.25
C ASP A 378 5.15 -25.01 0.29
N ILE A 379 5.46 -23.85 0.84
CA ILE A 379 6.01 -22.72 0.07
C ILE A 379 7.53 -22.72 0.16
N ASP A 380 8.18 -22.90 -1.01
CA ASP A 380 9.62 -22.93 -1.17
C ASP A 380 10.08 -21.84 -2.14
N PHE A 381 11.00 -20.98 -1.72
CA PHE A 381 11.65 -20.01 -2.62
C PHE A 381 12.96 -19.50 -2.04
N ALA A 382 13.78 -18.94 -2.92
CA ALA A 382 14.98 -18.19 -2.56
C ALA A 382 14.94 -16.78 -3.18
N LEU A 383 15.51 -15.81 -2.48
CA LEU A 383 15.63 -14.43 -2.92
C LEU A 383 17.07 -13.98 -2.72
N GLU A 384 17.74 -13.69 -3.82
CA GLU A 384 19.13 -13.28 -3.84
C GLU A 384 19.30 -11.83 -3.31
N ALA A 385 20.49 -11.54 -2.76
CA ALA A 385 20.87 -10.21 -2.34
C ALA A 385 20.81 -9.24 -3.55
N GLY A 386 20.32 -8.03 -3.31
CA GLY A 386 20.18 -7.04 -4.39
C GLY A 386 19.22 -7.44 -5.52
N SER A 387 18.39 -8.50 -5.37
CA SER A 387 17.39 -8.92 -6.35
C SER A 387 15.98 -8.47 -5.97
N ALA A 388 15.02 -8.63 -6.90
CA ALA A 388 13.62 -8.38 -6.66
C ALA A 388 12.76 -9.58 -7.11
N LEU A 389 11.90 -10.06 -6.21
CA LEU A 389 10.94 -11.14 -6.45
C LEU A 389 9.53 -10.60 -6.30
N ALA A 390 8.74 -10.68 -7.36
CA ALA A 390 7.31 -10.37 -7.28
C ALA A 390 6.53 -11.59 -6.77
N VAL A 391 5.55 -11.35 -5.91
CA VAL A 391 4.57 -12.35 -5.47
C VAL A 391 3.20 -11.89 -5.91
N VAL A 392 2.61 -12.60 -6.85
CA VAL A 392 1.31 -12.28 -7.45
C VAL A 392 0.30 -13.40 -7.19
N GLY A 393 -0.96 -13.20 -7.54
CA GLY A 393 -2.02 -14.20 -7.38
C GLY A 393 -3.36 -13.55 -7.03
N ALA A 394 -4.44 -14.31 -7.09
CA ALA A 394 -5.79 -13.85 -6.78
C ALA A 394 -5.92 -13.31 -5.34
N SER A 395 -7.00 -12.54 -5.09
CA SER A 395 -7.31 -12.09 -3.73
C SER A 395 -7.62 -13.31 -2.84
N GLY A 396 -6.93 -13.41 -1.71
CA GLY A 396 -7.07 -14.57 -0.81
C GLY A 396 -6.06 -15.70 -1.06
N ALA A 397 -5.23 -15.65 -2.10
CA ALA A 397 -4.22 -16.67 -2.40
C ALA A 397 -3.11 -16.83 -1.32
N GLY A 398 -3.10 -15.99 -0.27
CA GLY A 398 -2.14 -16.12 0.84
C GLY A 398 -0.97 -15.14 0.83
N LYS A 399 -0.85 -14.24 -0.15
CA LYS A 399 0.28 -13.29 -0.34
C LYS A 399 0.64 -12.49 0.91
N THR A 400 -0.32 -11.78 1.49
CA THR A 400 -0.13 -11.01 2.75
C THR A 400 0.22 -11.91 3.93
N THR A 401 -0.32 -13.15 3.97
CA THR A 401 0.02 -14.13 5.01
C THR A 401 1.47 -14.55 4.88
N LEU A 402 1.96 -14.80 3.66
CA LEU A 402 3.36 -15.10 3.39
C LEU A 402 4.27 -13.97 3.88
N ALA A 403 3.98 -12.71 3.51
CA ALA A 403 4.75 -11.57 4.01
C ALA A 403 4.76 -11.47 5.55
N ARG A 404 3.62 -11.75 6.21
CA ARG A 404 3.53 -11.76 7.67
C ARG A 404 4.30 -12.91 8.32
N VAL A 405 4.34 -14.08 7.70
CA VAL A 405 5.15 -15.23 8.16
C VAL A 405 6.63 -14.86 8.10
N ILE A 406 7.10 -14.36 6.96
CA ILE A 406 8.49 -13.93 6.74
C ILE A 406 8.88 -12.80 7.71
N ALA A 407 7.98 -11.84 7.95
CA ALA A 407 8.18 -10.75 8.90
C ALA A 407 8.09 -11.19 10.39
N GLY A 408 7.83 -12.48 10.68
CA GLY A 408 7.65 -12.98 12.04
C GLY A 408 6.40 -12.45 12.76
N LEU A 409 5.38 -12.04 12.00
CA LEU A 409 4.13 -11.46 12.50
C LEU A 409 2.98 -12.48 12.53
N HIS A 410 3.17 -13.67 11.96
CA HIS A 410 2.20 -14.77 11.95
C HIS A 410 2.62 -15.86 12.93
N ARG A 411 1.69 -16.33 13.80
CA ARG A 411 2.01 -17.24 14.90
C ARG A 411 1.87 -18.72 14.53
N SER A 412 0.86 -19.01 13.73
CA SER A 412 0.50 -20.38 13.33
C SER A 412 1.16 -20.72 11.99
N ALA A 413 2.49 -20.74 11.98
CA ALA A 413 3.29 -21.11 10.83
C ALA A 413 4.40 -22.09 11.20
N THR A 414 4.76 -22.97 10.27
CA THR A 414 5.85 -23.95 10.35
C THR A 414 6.70 -23.88 9.09
N GLY A 415 7.85 -24.53 9.08
CA GLY A 415 8.82 -24.53 7.99
C GLY A 415 10.15 -23.93 8.41
N SER A 416 11.04 -23.72 7.45
CA SER A 416 12.38 -23.18 7.65
C SER A 416 12.50 -21.82 6.95
N LEU A 417 13.13 -20.85 7.63
CA LEU A 417 13.53 -19.57 7.06
C LEU A 417 15.00 -19.32 7.38
N GLU A 418 15.74 -18.87 6.38
CA GLU A 418 17.13 -18.44 6.56
C GLU A 418 17.31 -17.02 6.01
N LEU A 419 18.01 -16.18 6.76
CA LEU A 419 18.42 -14.84 6.35
C LEU A 419 19.94 -14.82 6.23
N ARG A 420 20.47 -14.65 5.02
CA ARG A 420 21.91 -14.70 4.74
C ARG A 420 22.57 -15.94 5.34
N GLY A 421 21.96 -17.11 5.14
CA GLY A 421 22.42 -18.39 5.66
C GLY A 421 22.23 -18.61 7.17
N ASN A 422 21.64 -17.65 7.89
CA ASN A 422 21.34 -17.82 9.31
C ASN A 422 19.88 -18.22 9.52
N PRO A 423 19.59 -19.31 10.28
CA PRO A 423 18.25 -19.77 10.49
C PRO A 423 17.43 -18.77 11.33
N ILE A 424 16.16 -18.60 10.96
CA ILE A 424 15.20 -17.75 11.65
C ILE A 424 14.04 -18.62 12.11
N VAL A 425 13.58 -18.40 13.35
CA VAL A 425 12.46 -19.14 13.92
C VAL A 425 11.13 -18.70 13.29
N VAL A 426 10.40 -19.65 12.70
CA VAL A 426 9.05 -19.47 12.12
C VAL A 426 7.99 -19.73 13.20
N GLY A 427 6.89 -18.98 13.20
CA GLY A 427 5.73 -19.26 14.04
C GLY A 427 5.87 -19.01 15.55
N ALA A 428 6.95 -18.42 16.02
CA ALA A 428 7.19 -18.20 17.44
C ALA A 428 6.39 -17.03 18.03
N ASN A 429 5.93 -17.20 19.29
CA ASN A 429 5.27 -16.15 20.09
C ASN A 429 6.19 -14.96 20.44
N ARG A 430 7.43 -14.99 20.05
CA ARG A 430 8.40 -13.93 20.31
C ARG A 430 8.55 -13.06 19.08
N ARG A 431 8.31 -11.76 19.25
CA ARG A 431 8.72 -10.77 18.25
C ARG A 431 10.21 -10.94 18.00
N ILE A 432 10.54 -11.46 16.84
CA ILE A 432 11.93 -11.55 16.40
C ILE A 432 12.41 -10.11 16.26
N ARG A 433 13.38 -9.72 17.09
CA ARG A 433 14.04 -8.43 16.97
C ARG A 433 15.11 -8.57 15.91
N TYR A 434 14.74 -8.33 14.66
CA TYR A 434 15.74 -8.19 13.61
C TYR A 434 16.57 -6.95 13.91
N GLY A 435 17.90 -7.10 14.05
CA GLY A 435 18.84 -6.01 14.12
C GLY A 435 19.01 -5.30 12.76
N ALA A 436 20.03 -4.47 12.64
CA ALA A 436 20.50 -3.96 11.35
C ALA A 436 20.78 -5.17 10.43
N GLY A 437 20.38 -5.07 9.15
CA GLY A 437 20.48 -6.19 8.20
C GLY A 437 19.36 -7.24 8.31
N GLY A 438 18.29 -6.98 9.08
CA GLY A 438 17.13 -7.88 9.20
C GLY A 438 16.06 -7.70 8.11
N ILE A 439 14.86 -8.19 8.40
CA ILE A 439 13.68 -8.09 7.51
C ILE A 439 12.79 -6.93 7.96
N GLN A 440 12.33 -6.12 7.02
CA GLN A 440 11.35 -5.06 7.27
C GLN A 440 10.15 -5.22 6.36
N LEU A 441 8.96 -4.92 6.90
CA LEU A 441 7.69 -4.95 6.17
C LEU A 441 7.12 -3.55 6.01
N VAL A 442 6.85 -3.16 4.76
CA VAL A 442 6.03 -2.01 4.39
C VAL A 442 4.65 -2.53 4.02
N THR A 443 3.64 -2.17 4.81
CA THR A 443 2.27 -2.64 4.63
C THR A 443 1.49 -1.79 3.63
N GLN A 444 0.48 -2.36 3.02
CA GLN A 444 -0.44 -1.74 2.08
C GLN A 444 -0.96 -0.37 2.53
N ASN A 445 -1.26 -0.21 3.81
CA ASN A 445 -1.82 1.02 4.34
C ASN A 445 -0.78 1.83 5.14
N PRO A 446 -0.21 2.89 4.55
CA PRO A 446 0.76 3.74 5.23
C PRO A 446 0.17 4.51 6.41
N ARG A 447 -1.16 4.75 6.46
CA ARG A 447 -1.83 5.42 7.58
C ARG A 447 -1.77 4.59 8.85
N SER A 448 -1.95 3.27 8.74
CA SER A 448 -1.84 2.34 9.89
C SER A 448 -0.39 2.15 10.35
N ALA A 449 0.57 2.40 9.46
CA ALA A 449 1.99 2.26 9.73
C ALA A 449 2.59 3.44 10.50
N LEU A 450 2.02 4.65 10.40
CA LEU A 450 2.54 5.86 11.01
C LEU A 450 1.71 6.27 12.24
N ASN A 451 2.40 6.57 13.35
CA ASN A 451 1.72 7.06 14.55
C ASN A 451 1.29 8.53 14.33
N PRO A 452 -0.02 8.86 14.36
CA PRO A 452 -0.54 10.21 14.07
C PRO A 452 -0.08 11.28 15.07
N ARG A 453 0.38 10.86 16.26
CA ARG A 453 0.87 11.76 17.33
C ARG A 453 2.38 12.01 17.28
N ARG A 454 3.06 11.56 16.25
CA ARG A 454 4.52 11.72 16.08
C ARG A 454 4.83 12.43 14.79
N THR A 455 5.80 13.34 14.84
CA THR A 455 6.34 13.94 13.61
C THR A 455 7.10 12.90 12.79
N VAL A 456 7.37 13.23 11.52
CA VAL A 456 8.18 12.41 10.63
C VAL A 456 9.56 12.14 11.26
N ALA A 457 10.23 13.18 11.78
CA ALA A 457 11.54 13.03 12.44
C ALA A 457 11.48 12.07 13.64
N GLN A 458 10.43 12.15 14.47
CA GLN A 458 10.26 11.23 15.59
C GLN A 458 9.98 9.79 15.13
N THR A 459 9.27 9.63 14.02
CA THR A 459 8.95 8.33 13.43
C THR A 459 10.19 7.66 12.88
N LEU A 460 11.04 8.38 12.14
CA LEU A 460 12.29 7.88 11.57
C LEU A 460 13.40 7.75 12.64
N GLY A 461 13.46 8.65 13.59
CA GLY A 461 14.48 8.64 14.62
C GLY A 461 14.39 7.46 15.60
N ARG A 462 13.23 6.80 15.73
CA ARG A 462 13.09 5.63 16.61
C ARG A 462 13.83 4.39 16.09
N PRO A 463 13.63 3.92 14.84
CA PRO A 463 14.41 2.81 14.29
C PRO A 463 15.90 3.17 14.17
N LEU A 464 16.27 4.38 13.74
CA LEU A 464 17.68 4.82 13.68
C LEU A 464 18.39 4.64 15.03
N ARG A 465 17.76 5.01 16.15
CA ARG A 465 18.36 4.85 17.47
C ARG A 465 18.36 3.41 17.98
N ARG A 466 17.27 2.67 17.75
CA ARG A 466 17.08 1.35 18.38
C ARG A 466 17.68 0.21 17.59
N ILE A 467 17.73 0.33 16.27
CA ILE A 467 18.22 -0.67 15.34
C ILE A 467 19.56 -0.21 14.78
N GLY A 468 19.61 0.96 14.14
CA GLY A 468 20.81 1.53 13.54
C GLY A 468 21.83 2.09 14.55
N ARG A 469 21.50 2.11 15.86
CA ARG A 469 22.37 2.60 16.95
C ARG A 469 22.95 4.00 16.72
N VAL A 470 22.27 4.83 15.94
CA VAL A 470 22.69 6.20 15.60
C VAL A 470 22.72 7.08 16.86
N ALA A 471 23.82 7.78 17.09
CA ALA A 471 23.98 8.70 18.21
C ALA A 471 23.00 9.88 18.11
N ARG A 472 22.59 10.44 19.24
CA ARG A 472 21.61 11.54 19.27
C ARG A 472 22.04 12.76 18.44
N ARG A 473 23.34 13.08 18.43
CA ARG A 473 23.90 14.20 17.67
C ARG A 473 23.75 14.04 16.16
N ASP A 474 23.74 12.80 15.66
CA ASP A 474 23.71 12.46 14.22
C ASP A 474 22.29 12.22 13.70
N LEU A 475 21.28 12.18 14.59
CA LEU A 475 19.91 11.82 14.22
C LEU A 475 19.29 12.78 13.21
N ALA A 476 19.48 14.08 13.38
CA ALA A 476 18.89 15.07 12.46
C ALA A 476 19.45 14.90 11.05
N ARG A 477 20.77 14.74 10.93
CA ARG A 477 21.46 14.48 9.66
C ARG A 477 20.94 13.18 9.01
N ARG A 478 20.89 12.07 9.76
CA ARG A 478 20.42 10.77 9.23
C ARG A 478 18.92 10.79 8.85
N VAL A 479 18.09 11.57 9.55
CA VAL A 479 16.69 11.77 9.15
C VAL A 479 16.61 12.53 7.82
N THR A 480 17.41 13.58 7.62
CA THR A 480 17.48 14.32 6.37
C THR A 480 17.96 13.43 5.21
N GLU A 481 19.00 12.63 5.43
CA GLU A 481 19.51 11.66 4.44
C GLU A 481 18.46 10.63 4.04
N LEU A 482 17.67 10.11 5.02
CA LEU A 482 16.60 9.17 4.74
C LEU A 482 15.43 9.82 3.97
N LEU A 483 15.09 11.07 4.29
CA LEU A 483 14.07 11.80 3.53
C LEU A 483 14.53 12.03 2.10
N ALA A 484 15.78 12.45 1.90
CA ALA A 484 16.36 12.61 0.57
C ALA A 484 16.38 11.28 -0.22
N ALA A 485 16.74 10.15 0.43
CA ALA A 485 16.74 8.82 -0.20
C ALA A 485 15.36 8.39 -0.71
N VAL A 486 14.27 8.91 -0.14
CA VAL A 486 12.90 8.66 -0.62
C VAL A 486 12.30 9.88 -1.33
N GLU A 487 13.13 10.79 -1.82
CA GLU A 487 12.74 11.99 -2.59
C GLU A 487 11.73 12.89 -1.86
N LEU A 488 11.93 13.07 -0.57
CA LEU A 488 11.17 13.98 0.26
C LEU A 488 12.03 15.13 0.77
N SER A 489 11.46 16.33 0.79
CA SER A 489 12.13 17.51 1.32
C SER A 489 12.34 17.41 2.83
N ALA A 490 13.45 17.96 3.32
CA ALA A 490 13.84 17.93 4.73
C ALA A 490 12.87 18.69 5.65
N ASP A 491 12.15 19.70 5.14
CA ASP A 491 11.14 20.45 5.88
C ASP A 491 9.96 19.58 6.35
N LEU A 492 9.71 18.44 5.69
CA LEU A 492 8.69 17.49 6.10
C LEU A 492 9.04 16.79 7.43
N ALA A 493 10.28 16.87 7.90
CA ALA A 493 10.72 16.26 9.17
C ALA A 493 9.88 16.72 10.38
N ALA A 494 9.44 17.98 10.39
CA ALA A 494 8.63 18.56 11.46
C ALA A 494 7.13 18.26 11.33
N ARG A 495 6.66 17.77 10.18
CA ARG A 495 5.25 17.52 9.89
C ARG A 495 4.72 16.27 10.59
N TYR A 496 3.41 16.28 10.85
CA TYR A 496 2.68 15.10 11.31
C TYR A 496 2.10 14.32 10.13
N PRO A 497 1.79 13.01 10.29
CA PRO A 497 1.24 12.20 9.20
C PRO A 497 -0.03 12.75 8.55
N HIS A 498 -0.88 13.45 9.30
CA HIS A 498 -2.11 14.04 8.76
C HIS A 498 -1.89 15.28 7.89
N GLU A 499 -0.70 15.89 7.96
CA GLU A 499 -0.29 17.04 7.14
C GLU A 499 0.36 16.63 5.81
N LEU A 500 0.59 15.32 5.61
CA LEU A 500 1.24 14.76 4.43
C LEU A 500 0.20 14.30 3.40
N SER A 501 0.55 14.36 2.11
CA SER A 501 -0.21 13.68 1.04
C SER A 501 -0.14 12.15 1.17
N GLY A 502 -0.97 11.41 0.43
CA GLY A 502 -0.95 9.94 0.40
C GLY A 502 0.42 9.40 0.03
N GLY A 503 0.98 9.87 -1.08
CA GLY A 503 2.31 9.46 -1.56
C GLY A 503 3.44 9.86 -0.60
N GLN A 504 3.37 11.06 0.02
CA GLN A 504 4.35 11.47 1.03
C GLN A 504 4.31 10.54 2.24
N ARG A 505 3.12 10.16 2.74
CA ARG A 505 2.98 9.19 3.84
C ARG A 505 3.61 7.84 3.49
N GLN A 506 3.42 7.40 2.26
CA GLN A 506 3.98 6.15 1.77
C GLN A 506 5.50 6.18 1.72
N ARG A 507 6.07 7.25 1.16
CA ARG A 507 7.53 7.45 1.15
C ARG A 507 8.11 7.56 2.57
N VAL A 508 7.41 8.19 3.53
CA VAL A 508 7.81 8.19 4.95
C VAL A 508 7.74 6.79 5.57
N ALA A 509 6.74 5.97 5.23
CA ALA A 509 6.67 4.59 5.71
C ALA A 509 7.82 3.74 5.14
N LEU A 510 8.19 3.96 3.87
CA LEU A 510 9.37 3.36 3.24
C LEU A 510 10.66 3.82 3.94
N ALA A 511 10.86 5.14 4.14
CA ALA A 511 12.00 5.69 4.86
C ALA A 511 12.14 5.09 6.28
N ARG A 512 11.02 4.85 6.96
CA ARG A 512 11.01 4.21 8.29
C ARG A 512 11.53 2.76 8.23
N ALA A 513 11.18 2.01 7.20
CA ALA A 513 11.68 0.65 7.01
C ALA A 513 13.19 0.67 6.69
N LEU A 514 13.62 1.58 5.80
CA LEU A 514 15.02 1.77 5.41
C LEU A 514 15.91 2.26 6.56
N ALA A 515 15.35 2.94 7.56
CA ALA A 515 16.06 3.35 8.76
C ALA A 515 16.62 2.19 9.59
N ALA A 516 16.18 0.97 9.33
CA ALA A 516 16.67 -0.26 9.94
C ALA A 516 17.79 -0.92 9.12
N GLU A 517 18.16 -0.38 7.94
CA GLU A 517 19.13 -0.94 7.00
C GLU A 517 18.84 -2.43 6.72
N PRO A 518 17.65 -2.77 6.18
CA PRO A 518 17.24 -4.17 6.06
C PRO A 518 18.01 -4.90 4.97
N ALA A 519 18.31 -6.19 5.19
CA ALA A 519 18.77 -7.09 4.15
C ALA A 519 17.63 -7.44 3.18
N VAL A 520 16.41 -7.58 3.72
CA VAL A 520 15.20 -7.89 2.96
C VAL A 520 14.10 -6.89 3.28
N LEU A 521 13.53 -6.29 2.24
CA LEU A 521 12.38 -5.39 2.32
C LEU A 521 11.16 -6.04 1.69
N LEU A 522 10.15 -6.29 2.51
CA LEU A 522 8.86 -6.83 2.07
C LEU A 522 7.93 -5.64 1.79
N CYS A 523 7.37 -5.59 0.59
CA CYS A 523 6.47 -4.54 0.12
C CYS A 523 5.09 -5.16 -0.16
N ASP A 524 4.12 -4.99 0.76
CA ASP A 524 2.80 -5.59 0.65
C ASP A 524 1.82 -4.58 0.02
N GLU A 525 1.54 -4.74 -1.28
CA GLU A 525 0.63 -3.90 -2.10
C GLU A 525 0.84 -2.39 -1.95
N ILE A 526 2.08 -1.95 -1.89
CA ILE A 526 2.40 -0.54 -1.60
C ILE A 526 2.00 0.44 -2.72
N THR A 527 1.67 -0.05 -3.91
CA THR A 527 1.25 0.76 -5.07
C THR A 527 -0.25 0.74 -5.32
N SER A 528 -1.03 -0.13 -4.65
CA SER A 528 -2.43 -0.42 -4.97
C SER A 528 -3.42 0.75 -4.83
N ALA A 529 -3.07 1.81 -4.09
CA ALA A 529 -3.90 3.00 -3.88
C ALA A 529 -3.34 4.26 -4.56
N LEU A 530 -2.42 4.08 -5.51
CA LEU A 530 -1.74 5.16 -6.22
C LEU A 530 -2.17 5.15 -7.69
N ASP A 531 -2.13 6.32 -8.30
CA ASP A 531 -2.20 6.41 -9.77
C ASP A 531 -0.93 5.79 -10.38
N HIS A 532 -1.03 5.39 -11.65
CA HIS A 532 0.06 4.68 -12.35
C HIS A 532 1.39 5.46 -12.32
N THR A 533 1.36 6.78 -12.51
CA THR A 533 2.58 7.62 -12.49
C THR A 533 3.25 7.59 -11.12
N THR A 534 2.48 7.73 -10.05
CA THR A 534 3.00 7.67 -8.68
C THR A 534 3.45 6.25 -8.30
N ALA A 535 2.76 5.22 -8.78
CA ALA A 535 3.13 3.82 -8.58
C ALA A 535 4.48 3.50 -9.25
N SER A 536 4.66 3.88 -10.52
CA SER A 536 5.92 3.74 -11.25
C SER A 536 7.06 4.51 -10.57
N ALA A 537 6.82 5.72 -10.06
CA ALA A 537 7.83 6.49 -9.33
C ALA A 537 8.25 5.80 -8.01
N ILE A 538 7.33 5.14 -7.30
CA ILE A 538 7.66 4.34 -6.10
C ILE A 538 8.46 3.09 -6.47
N MET A 539 8.11 2.42 -7.57
CA MET A 539 8.85 1.23 -8.03
C MET A 539 10.26 1.59 -8.49
N ALA A 540 10.43 2.68 -9.26
CA ALA A 540 11.74 3.20 -9.66
C ALA A 540 12.60 3.56 -8.44
N LEU A 541 11.99 4.18 -7.40
CA LEU A 541 12.65 4.47 -6.13
C LEU A 541 13.13 3.18 -5.43
N LEU A 542 12.28 2.15 -5.35
CA LEU A 542 12.64 0.86 -4.76
C LEU A 542 13.77 0.19 -5.54
N TYR A 543 13.70 0.23 -6.87
CA TYR A 543 14.73 -0.33 -7.75
C TYR A 543 16.09 0.33 -7.53
N ARG A 544 16.14 1.65 -7.40
CA ARG A 544 17.36 2.41 -7.06
C ARG A 544 17.89 2.03 -5.67
N ILE A 545 17.03 1.99 -4.64
CA ILE A 545 17.42 1.60 -3.28
C ILE A 545 17.98 0.18 -3.25
N ARG A 546 17.41 -0.73 -4.01
CA ARG A 546 17.91 -2.09 -4.18
C ARG A 546 19.35 -2.09 -4.66
N ALA A 547 19.63 -1.34 -5.73
CA ALA A 547 20.96 -1.29 -6.33
C ALA A 547 21.99 -0.58 -5.43
N GLU A 548 21.60 0.51 -4.75
CA GLU A 548 22.48 1.30 -3.90
C GLU A 548 22.83 0.61 -2.57
N ARG A 549 21.96 -0.25 -2.05
CA ARG A 549 22.06 -0.81 -0.69
C ARG A 549 22.14 -2.32 -0.63
N ASP A 550 22.20 -2.98 -1.77
CA ASP A 550 22.16 -4.45 -1.88
C ASP A 550 21.00 -5.09 -1.09
N THR A 551 19.88 -4.35 -1.02
CA THR A 551 18.66 -4.80 -0.33
C THR A 551 17.85 -5.69 -1.24
N ALA A 552 17.53 -6.91 -0.80
CA ALA A 552 16.63 -7.79 -1.52
C ALA A 552 15.17 -7.33 -1.35
N LEU A 553 14.41 -7.31 -2.44
CA LEU A 553 13.01 -6.87 -2.46
C LEU A 553 12.05 -8.05 -2.69
N LEU A 554 11.08 -8.23 -1.81
CA LEU A 554 9.92 -9.09 -2.08
C LEU A 554 8.69 -8.20 -2.21
N ILE A 555 8.10 -8.15 -3.41
CA ILE A 555 7.06 -7.20 -3.78
C ILE A 555 5.76 -7.94 -4.05
N ILE A 556 4.77 -7.73 -3.21
CA ILE A 556 3.41 -8.23 -3.44
C ILE A 556 2.65 -7.15 -4.19
N THR A 557 2.13 -7.49 -5.36
CA THR A 557 1.33 -6.60 -6.20
C THR A 557 0.38 -7.40 -7.09
N HIS A 558 -0.62 -6.74 -7.65
CA HIS A 558 -1.50 -7.25 -8.69
C HIS A 558 -1.28 -6.54 -10.03
N ASP A 559 -0.35 -5.58 -10.09
CA ASP A 559 -0.03 -4.80 -11.28
C ASP A 559 1.07 -5.53 -12.08
N MET A 560 0.64 -6.29 -13.09
CA MET A 560 1.54 -7.10 -13.91
C MET A 560 2.46 -6.26 -14.79
N ALA A 561 2.07 -5.02 -15.14
CA ALA A 561 2.92 -4.12 -15.91
C ALA A 561 4.14 -3.69 -15.08
N LEU A 562 3.93 -3.31 -13.81
CA LEU A 562 5.02 -3.00 -12.88
C LEU A 562 5.90 -4.23 -12.57
N VAL A 563 5.30 -5.43 -12.51
CA VAL A 563 6.05 -6.67 -12.32
C VAL A 563 6.99 -6.92 -13.49
N ALA A 564 6.48 -6.81 -14.71
CA ALA A 564 7.27 -7.02 -15.93
C ALA A 564 8.45 -6.04 -16.06
N GLU A 565 8.25 -4.80 -15.62
CA GLU A 565 9.25 -3.72 -15.73
C GLU A 565 10.32 -3.80 -14.62
N TYR A 566 9.93 -4.11 -13.36
CA TYR A 566 10.81 -3.92 -12.21
C TYR A 566 11.24 -5.21 -11.50
N CYS A 567 10.60 -6.35 -11.74
CA CYS A 567 10.87 -7.59 -11.02
C CYS A 567 11.44 -8.67 -11.94
N PRO A 568 12.72 -9.05 -11.81
CA PRO A 568 13.30 -10.12 -12.60
C PRO A 568 12.74 -11.50 -12.25
N GLY A 569 12.31 -11.71 -11.01
CA GLY A 569 11.71 -12.95 -10.53
C GLY A 569 10.22 -12.82 -10.25
N LEU A 570 9.45 -13.86 -10.56
CA LEU A 570 8.01 -13.95 -10.35
C LEU A 570 7.64 -15.25 -9.62
N LEU A 571 6.73 -15.14 -8.67
CA LEU A 571 6.12 -16.24 -7.94
C LEU A 571 4.61 -16.03 -7.95
N VAL A 572 3.91 -16.96 -8.57
CA VAL A 572 2.44 -16.95 -8.65
C VAL A 572 1.89 -17.85 -7.53
N LEU A 573 1.10 -17.25 -6.65
CA LEU A 573 0.40 -17.98 -5.58
C LEU A 573 -1.05 -18.22 -5.99
N ASP A 574 -1.48 -19.48 -5.89
CA ASP A 574 -2.87 -19.88 -6.00
C ASP A 574 -3.25 -20.81 -4.85
N GLN A 575 -4.39 -20.55 -4.21
CA GLN A 575 -4.94 -21.34 -3.09
C GLN A 575 -3.90 -21.73 -2.01
N GLY A 576 -2.97 -20.81 -1.72
CA GLY A 576 -1.93 -21.01 -0.70
C GLY A 576 -0.74 -21.84 -1.15
N ARG A 577 -0.60 -22.18 -2.43
CA ARG A 577 0.53 -22.90 -3.01
C ARG A 577 1.21 -22.08 -4.10
N ILE A 578 2.45 -22.41 -4.40
CA ILE A 578 3.12 -21.87 -5.58
C ILE A 578 2.57 -22.60 -6.80
N ALA A 579 1.83 -21.88 -7.65
CA ALA A 579 1.29 -22.38 -8.90
C ALA A 579 2.37 -22.36 -10.00
N GLU A 580 3.15 -21.26 -10.04
CA GLU A 580 4.21 -21.07 -11.03
C GLU A 580 5.30 -20.16 -10.47
N SER A 581 6.56 -20.39 -10.83
CA SER A 581 7.68 -19.54 -10.41
C SER A 581 8.79 -19.56 -11.44
N GLY A 582 9.50 -18.44 -11.57
CA GLY A 582 10.63 -18.34 -12.50
C GLY A 582 11.00 -16.91 -12.83
N HIS A 583 11.77 -16.77 -13.93
CA HIS A 583 12.08 -15.46 -14.48
C HIS A 583 10.82 -14.81 -15.06
N THR A 584 10.57 -13.57 -14.68
CA THR A 584 9.31 -12.86 -15.01
C THR A 584 9.01 -12.89 -16.52
N GLY A 585 10.01 -12.56 -17.37
CA GLY A 585 9.82 -12.57 -18.82
C GLY A 585 9.44 -13.94 -19.38
N THR A 586 9.96 -15.03 -18.82
CA THR A 586 9.65 -16.40 -19.24
C THR A 586 8.24 -16.80 -18.84
N VAL A 587 7.86 -16.55 -17.57
CA VAL A 587 6.54 -16.90 -17.05
C VAL A 587 5.44 -16.10 -17.75
N LEU A 588 5.67 -14.80 -18.01
CA LEU A 588 4.67 -13.96 -18.69
C LEU A 588 4.53 -14.26 -20.18
N ALA A 589 5.62 -14.69 -20.85
CA ALA A 589 5.59 -15.03 -22.28
C ALA A 589 4.91 -16.38 -22.57
N ALA A 590 5.01 -17.34 -21.64
CA ALA A 590 4.47 -18.69 -21.80
C ALA A 590 3.93 -19.21 -20.45
N PRO A 591 2.80 -18.67 -19.96
CA PRO A 591 2.22 -19.11 -18.71
C PRO A 591 1.72 -20.55 -18.80
N THR A 592 2.13 -21.38 -17.86
CA THR A 592 1.81 -22.82 -17.82
C THR A 592 0.62 -23.13 -16.91
N HIS A 593 0.36 -22.27 -15.93
CA HIS A 593 -0.72 -22.46 -14.96
C HIS A 593 -1.91 -21.53 -15.23
N ASN A 594 -3.12 -22.04 -14.99
CA ASN A 594 -4.36 -21.29 -15.26
C ASN A 594 -4.45 -20.00 -14.43
N ALA A 595 -3.99 -20.05 -13.16
CA ALA A 595 -3.95 -18.88 -12.29
C ALA A 595 -3.05 -17.74 -12.84
N THR A 596 -1.99 -18.08 -13.60
CA THR A 596 -1.14 -17.08 -14.26
C THR A 596 -1.87 -16.45 -15.44
N ASN A 597 -2.58 -17.26 -16.23
CA ASN A 597 -3.38 -16.77 -17.36
C ASN A 597 -4.47 -15.79 -16.89
N GLU A 598 -5.16 -16.10 -15.78
CA GLU A 598 -6.20 -15.23 -15.19
C GLU A 598 -5.67 -13.88 -14.71
N LEU A 599 -4.39 -13.77 -14.40
CA LEU A 599 -3.76 -12.50 -13.98
C LEU A 599 -3.35 -11.61 -15.17
N LEU A 600 -3.30 -12.18 -16.38
CA LEU A 600 -2.90 -11.46 -17.59
C LEU A 600 -4.10 -10.94 -18.41
N VAL A 601 -5.31 -11.37 -18.07
CA VAL A 601 -6.58 -10.92 -18.64
C VAL A 601 -7.16 -9.77 -17.82
#